data_87a9a9f9ff396f460ae869d9d0efa479
#
_entry.id   87a9a9f9ff396f460ae869d9d0efa479
#
_cell.length_a   1.000
_cell.length_b   1.000
_cell.length_c   1.000
_cell.angle_alpha   90.00
_cell.angle_beta   90.00
_cell.angle_gamma   90.00
#
_symmetry.space_group_name_H-M   'P 1'
#
loop_
_entity.id
_entity.type
_entity.pdbx_description
1 polymer ?
#
loop_
_entity_poly.entity_id
_entity_poly.type
_entity_poly.pdbx_seq_one_letter_code
_entity_poly.pdbx_strand_id
1 'polypeptide(L)'
;LYHKFGEKGLENKMPGAKPLEINQKFEQKILNEWENRKRSSHKLWIDMRMEGHTVSERQIQKIYRKHGLKMKKHSRPSQIKFVKYEWPLPNMLWHTDWTQCPFTGAYLIAFIDDYSRFVVHAEYFANASTENTLIAFTLAIKKYGKPDAILTDNGVQFHINGPFEEFCKNNEIHHILGRIHHPQTNGKIERWFGTYKQEFKEGEDTLDSFVKYYNEKRLHQGINYATPIQRYNSGINAVK
;
A
#
# COMPACT_ATOMS: atom_id res chain seq x y z
N LEU A 1 -5.24 51.63 20.90
CA LEU A 1 -4.40 51.46 19.72
C LEU A 1 -4.11 52.77 19.02
N TYR A 2 -5.10 53.68 18.84
CA TYR A 2 -4.92 55.00 18.24
C TYR A 2 -3.91 55.86 19.02
N HIS A 3 -3.99 55.91 20.36
CA HIS A 3 -3.03 56.67 21.21
C HIS A 3 -1.59 56.16 21.11
N LYS A 4 -1.34 54.93 20.68
CA LYS A 4 -0.01 54.34 20.57
C LYS A 4 0.55 54.35 19.16
N PHE A 5 -0.30 54.31 18.15
CA PHE A 5 0.06 54.07 16.75
C PHE A 5 -0.57 55.06 15.74
N GLY A 6 -1.34 56.06 16.21
CA GLY A 6 -2.03 57.00 15.36
C GLY A 6 -3.05 56.31 14.45
N GLU A 7 -3.25 56.86 13.25
CA GLU A 7 -4.20 56.32 12.24
C GLU A 7 -3.86 54.87 11.82
N LYS A 8 -2.60 54.47 11.80
CA LYS A 8 -2.18 53.07 11.53
C LYS A 8 -2.67 52.10 12.60
N GLY A 9 -3.02 52.58 13.80
CA GLY A 9 -3.64 51.77 14.83
C GLY A 9 -5.13 51.44 14.58
N LEU A 10 -5.75 52.09 13.63
CA LEU A 10 -7.14 51.88 13.22
C LEU A 10 -7.26 50.94 12.00
N GLU A 11 -6.15 50.65 11.34
CA GLU A 11 -6.15 49.66 10.26
C GLU A 11 -6.60 48.31 10.78
N ASN A 12 -7.62 47.73 10.13
CA ASN A 12 -8.10 46.38 10.43
C ASN A 12 -6.98 45.39 10.14
N LYS A 13 -6.39 44.83 11.20
CA LYS A 13 -5.47 43.69 11.03
C LYS A 13 -6.27 42.53 10.44
N MET A 14 -5.79 42.00 9.34
CA MET A 14 -6.38 40.78 8.76
C MET A 14 -6.51 39.72 9.86
N PRO A 15 -7.74 39.27 10.18
CA PRO A 15 -7.93 38.25 11.20
C PRO A 15 -7.32 36.93 10.74
N GLY A 16 -6.57 36.26 11.64
CA GLY A 16 -6.00 34.95 11.38
C GLY A 16 -4.48 34.90 11.58
N ALA A 17 -3.96 33.69 11.53
CA ALA A 17 -2.51 33.45 11.59
C ALA A 17 -1.82 33.99 10.31
N LYS A 18 -0.62 34.56 10.47
CA LYS A 18 0.19 34.98 9.31
C LYS A 18 0.30 33.84 8.31
N PRO A 19 0.27 34.15 7.00
CA PRO A 19 0.51 33.13 5.97
C PRO A 19 1.82 32.41 6.24
N LEU A 20 1.79 31.07 6.28
CA LEU A 20 2.99 30.28 6.40
C LEU A 20 3.88 30.52 5.18
N GLU A 21 5.05 31.12 5.40
CA GLU A 21 6.07 31.23 4.36
C GLU A 21 6.63 29.84 4.06
N ILE A 22 6.60 29.47 2.78
CA ILE A 22 7.11 28.18 2.31
C ILE A 22 8.50 28.45 1.74
N ASN A 23 9.52 27.84 2.32
CA ASN A 23 10.87 27.93 1.80
C ASN A 23 10.95 27.26 0.42
N GLN A 24 11.53 27.95 -0.58
CA GLN A 24 11.65 27.47 -1.95
C GLN A 24 12.37 26.12 -2.05
N LYS A 25 13.42 25.88 -1.26
CA LYS A 25 14.11 24.58 -1.24
C LYS A 25 13.20 23.46 -0.77
N PHE A 26 12.33 23.75 0.17
CA PHE A 26 11.35 22.80 0.68
C PHE A 26 10.23 22.53 -0.33
N GLU A 27 9.76 23.58 -1.01
CA GLU A 27 8.79 23.44 -2.10
C GLU A 27 9.33 22.53 -3.20
N GLN A 28 10.57 22.73 -3.64
CA GLN A 28 11.22 21.91 -4.65
C GLN A 28 11.36 20.45 -4.19
N LYS A 29 11.70 20.21 -2.93
CA LYS A 29 11.74 18.83 -2.39
C LYS A 29 10.39 18.15 -2.50
N ILE A 30 9.29 18.84 -2.15
CA ILE A 30 7.94 18.29 -2.24
C ILE A 30 7.56 17.98 -3.69
N LEU A 31 7.95 18.82 -4.65
CA LEU A 31 7.69 18.60 -6.07
C LEU A 31 8.47 17.38 -6.59
N ASN A 32 9.74 17.26 -6.24
CA ASN A 32 10.57 16.10 -6.59
C ASN A 32 9.99 14.79 -6.02
N GLU A 33 9.51 14.82 -4.77
CA GLU A 33 8.84 13.65 -4.18
C GLU A 33 7.53 13.31 -4.87
N TRP A 34 6.79 14.31 -5.36
CA TRP A 34 5.60 14.08 -6.17
C TRP A 34 5.91 13.47 -7.53
N GLU A 35 6.95 13.96 -8.21
CA GLU A 35 7.41 13.41 -9.49
C GLU A 35 7.94 11.99 -9.32
N ASN A 36 8.67 11.78 -8.22
CA ASN A 36 9.21 10.48 -7.90
C ASN A 36 8.12 9.43 -7.68
N ARG A 37 7.17 9.68 -6.76
CA ARG A 37 6.02 8.80 -6.56
C ARG A 37 4.82 9.63 -6.11
N LYS A 38 3.76 9.66 -6.92
CA LYS A 38 2.53 10.42 -6.63
C LYS A 38 1.89 9.93 -5.31
N ARG A 39 2.02 10.72 -4.24
CA ARG A 39 1.51 10.42 -2.91
C ARG A 39 0.51 11.46 -2.45
N SER A 40 -0.44 11.06 -1.58
CA SER A 40 -1.30 12.04 -0.91
C SER A 40 -0.47 12.93 0.02
N SER A 41 -0.95 14.17 0.26
CA SER A 41 -0.30 15.11 1.20
C SER A 41 -0.07 14.50 2.58
N HIS A 42 -1.00 13.68 3.04
CA HIS A 42 -0.90 13.01 4.33
C HIS A 42 0.23 11.97 4.37
N LYS A 43 0.32 11.12 3.34
CA LYS A 43 1.41 10.14 3.26
C LYS A 43 2.77 10.84 3.17
N LEU A 44 2.91 11.83 2.28
CA LEU A 44 4.15 12.58 2.16
C LEU A 44 4.53 13.31 3.46
N TRP A 45 3.55 13.87 4.17
CA TRP A 45 3.79 14.49 5.47
C TRP A 45 4.36 13.51 6.48
N ILE A 46 3.86 12.28 6.54
CA ILE A 46 4.39 11.25 7.44
C ILE A 46 5.81 10.87 7.08
N ASP A 47 6.07 10.59 5.78
CA ASP A 47 7.41 10.25 5.30
C ASP A 47 8.42 11.34 5.70
N MET A 48 8.09 12.61 5.45
CA MET A 48 8.95 13.74 5.78
C MET A 48 9.16 13.91 7.29
N ARG A 49 8.15 13.64 8.11
CA ARG A 49 8.31 13.64 9.56
C ARG A 49 9.23 12.54 10.06
N MET A 50 9.14 11.34 9.47
CA MET A 50 10.04 10.22 9.79
C MET A 50 11.48 10.52 9.38
N GLU A 51 11.69 11.33 8.33
CA GLU A 51 13.00 11.87 7.92
C GLU A 51 13.49 13.03 8.80
N GLY A 52 12.74 13.43 9.84
CA GLY A 52 13.11 14.50 10.75
C GLY A 52 12.75 15.92 10.28
N HIS A 53 11.97 16.06 9.22
CA HIS A 53 11.53 17.38 8.75
C HIS A 53 10.37 17.95 9.58
N THR A 54 10.51 19.21 9.99
CA THR A 54 9.45 19.96 10.67
C THR A 54 8.50 20.59 9.65
N VAL A 55 7.54 19.85 9.15
CA VAL A 55 6.55 20.32 8.18
C VAL A 55 5.15 19.93 8.64
N SER A 56 4.16 20.77 8.33
CA SER A 56 2.75 20.43 8.53
C SER A 56 2.12 19.90 7.25
N GLU A 57 1.14 19.02 7.39
CA GLU A 57 0.37 18.56 6.24
C GLU A 57 -0.30 19.71 5.46
N ARG A 58 -0.73 20.79 6.17
CA ARG A 58 -1.32 21.98 5.54
C ARG A 58 -0.35 22.71 4.59
N GLN A 59 0.95 22.73 4.91
CA GLN A 59 1.97 23.30 4.02
C GLN A 59 2.09 22.48 2.74
N ILE A 60 2.13 21.15 2.84
CA ILE A 60 2.15 20.26 1.67
C ILE A 60 0.88 20.44 0.84
N GLN A 61 -0.29 20.48 1.45
CA GLN A 61 -1.56 20.72 0.76
C GLN A 61 -1.60 22.08 0.04
N LYS A 62 -0.97 23.12 0.61
CA LYS A 62 -0.86 24.44 -0.02
C LYS A 62 0.01 24.37 -1.27
N ILE A 63 1.15 23.66 -1.21
CA ILE A 63 2.03 23.44 -2.37
C ILE A 63 1.29 22.64 -3.45
N TYR A 64 0.64 21.55 -3.08
CA TYR A 64 -0.15 20.75 -4.03
C TYR A 64 -1.21 21.58 -4.76
N ARG A 65 -1.93 22.45 -4.04
CA ARG A 65 -2.91 23.37 -4.65
C ARG A 65 -2.26 24.39 -5.56
N LYS A 66 -1.12 24.98 -5.15
CA LYS A 66 -0.37 25.97 -5.94
C LYS A 66 0.07 25.40 -7.30
N HIS A 67 0.50 24.15 -7.33
CA HIS A 67 1.00 23.46 -8.53
C HIS A 67 -0.06 22.58 -9.22
N GLY A 68 -1.32 22.64 -8.82
CA GLY A 68 -2.40 21.87 -9.45
C GLY A 68 -2.28 20.34 -9.25
N LEU A 69 -1.47 19.89 -8.29
CA LEU A 69 -1.22 18.48 -8.03
C LEU A 69 -2.44 17.83 -7.36
N LYS A 70 -3.07 16.89 -8.04
CA LYS A 70 -4.31 16.24 -7.55
C LYS A 70 -4.16 14.72 -7.63
N MET A 71 -4.38 14.05 -6.50
CA MET A 71 -4.63 12.61 -6.52
C MET A 71 -5.99 12.33 -7.16
N LYS A 72 -6.09 11.27 -7.97
CA LYS A 72 -7.40 10.78 -8.44
C LYS A 72 -8.27 10.48 -7.22
N LYS A 73 -9.41 11.16 -7.10
CA LYS A 73 -10.39 10.83 -6.07
C LYS A 73 -11.00 9.48 -6.41
N HIS A 74 -10.78 8.48 -5.58
CA HIS A 74 -11.64 7.31 -5.59
C HIS A 74 -12.96 7.71 -4.93
N SER A 75 -14.09 7.54 -5.64
CA SER A 75 -15.42 7.66 -5.05
C SER A 75 -15.50 6.65 -3.90
N ARG A 76 -15.72 7.13 -2.68
CA ARG A 76 -16.01 6.22 -1.56
C ARG A 76 -17.44 5.74 -1.73
N PRO A 77 -17.70 4.45 -1.85
CA PRO A 77 -19.05 3.94 -1.64
C PRO A 77 -19.48 4.29 -0.21
N SER A 78 -20.76 4.63 -0.04
CA SER A 78 -21.34 5.02 1.26
C SER A 78 -21.05 3.94 2.32
N GLN A 79 -20.51 4.37 3.43
CA GLN A 79 -20.48 3.82 4.80
C GLN A 79 -20.87 2.33 4.98
N ILE A 80 -20.05 1.43 4.50
CA ILE A 80 -20.00 0.08 5.06
C ILE A 80 -19.01 0.16 6.23
N LYS A 81 -19.48 -0.16 7.46
CA LYS A 81 -18.58 -0.32 8.60
C LYS A 81 -17.66 -1.50 8.33
N PHE A 82 -16.41 -1.22 7.94
CA PHE A 82 -15.40 -2.24 7.75
C PHE A 82 -14.93 -2.76 9.11
N VAL A 83 -15.19 -4.01 9.41
CA VAL A 83 -14.53 -4.70 10.52
C VAL A 83 -13.10 -4.97 10.08
N LYS A 84 -12.12 -4.40 10.80
CA LYS A 84 -10.70 -4.69 10.54
C LYS A 84 -10.43 -6.14 10.94
N TYR A 85 -10.22 -6.97 9.95
CA TYR A 85 -9.79 -8.36 10.15
C TYR A 85 -8.28 -8.44 9.90
N GLU A 86 -7.54 -9.03 10.85
CA GLU A 86 -6.10 -9.21 10.77
C GLU A 86 -5.70 -10.43 11.58
N TRP A 87 -4.96 -11.34 10.98
CA TRP A 87 -4.39 -12.48 11.68
C TRP A 87 -3.26 -12.03 12.60
N PRO A 88 -3.04 -12.71 13.75
CA PRO A 88 -2.18 -12.18 14.82
C PRO A 88 -0.69 -12.24 14.51
N LEU A 89 -0.24 -13.14 13.63
CA LEU A 89 1.18 -13.40 13.36
C LEU A 89 1.46 -13.54 11.87
N PRO A 90 2.71 -13.29 11.44
CA PRO A 90 3.16 -13.55 10.07
C PRO A 90 3.02 -15.03 9.70
N ASN A 91 2.81 -15.29 8.44
CA ASN A 91 2.64 -16.61 7.84
C ASN A 91 1.43 -17.43 8.33
N MET A 92 0.59 -16.89 9.18
CA MET A 92 -0.67 -17.56 9.52
C MET A 92 -1.68 -17.51 8.37
N LEU A 93 -1.70 -16.41 7.62
CA LEU A 93 -2.56 -16.28 6.43
C LEU A 93 -1.85 -15.48 5.34
N TRP A 94 -1.81 -16.05 4.14
CA TRP A 94 -1.47 -15.29 2.94
C TRP A 94 -2.72 -15.08 2.09
N HIS A 95 -2.76 -13.93 1.39
CA HIS A 95 -3.74 -13.67 0.34
C HIS A 95 -3.06 -13.80 -1.00
N THR A 96 -3.73 -14.35 -1.99
CA THR A 96 -3.27 -14.35 -3.38
C THR A 96 -4.41 -14.03 -4.33
N ASP A 97 -4.04 -13.40 -5.43
CA ASP A 97 -4.96 -13.05 -6.51
C ASP A 97 -4.16 -12.71 -7.77
N TRP A 98 -4.86 -12.66 -8.90
CA TRP A 98 -4.33 -12.27 -10.19
C TRP A 98 -4.84 -10.89 -10.61
N THR A 99 -4.00 -10.13 -11.30
CA THR A 99 -4.41 -8.92 -12.00
C THR A 99 -3.70 -8.80 -13.33
N GLN A 100 -4.34 -8.19 -14.31
CA GLN A 100 -3.64 -7.81 -15.53
C GLN A 100 -2.79 -6.56 -15.28
N CYS A 101 -1.53 -6.62 -15.68
CA CYS A 101 -0.61 -5.49 -15.62
C CYS A 101 -1.01 -4.46 -16.68
N PRO A 102 -1.31 -3.21 -16.31
CA PRO A 102 -1.74 -2.20 -17.29
C PRO A 102 -0.58 -1.69 -18.17
N PHE A 103 0.67 -1.98 -17.81
CA PHE A 103 1.86 -1.50 -18.51
C PHE A 103 2.34 -2.48 -19.57
N THR A 104 2.31 -3.78 -19.27
CA THR A 104 2.84 -4.82 -20.15
C THR A 104 1.78 -5.73 -20.76
N GLY A 105 0.55 -5.69 -20.24
CA GLY A 105 -0.52 -6.62 -20.60
C GLY A 105 -0.35 -8.03 -20.01
N ALA A 106 0.79 -8.36 -19.40
CA ALA A 106 1.03 -9.62 -18.72
C ALA A 106 0.13 -9.80 -17.49
N TYR A 107 -0.05 -11.03 -17.04
CA TYR A 107 -0.75 -11.34 -15.81
C TYR A 107 0.23 -11.32 -14.64
N LEU A 108 -0.12 -10.58 -13.59
CA LEU A 108 0.64 -10.46 -12.35
C LEU A 108 -0.08 -11.24 -11.25
N ILE A 109 0.60 -12.22 -10.66
CA ILE A 109 0.19 -12.84 -9.41
C ILE A 109 0.98 -12.26 -8.25
N ALA A 110 0.36 -12.15 -7.08
CA ALA A 110 1.08 -11.79 -5.86
C ALA A 110 0.56 -12.57 -4.65
N PHE A 111 1.46 -12.77 -3.69
CA PHE A 111 1.17 -13.34 -2.37
C PHE A 111 1.51 -12.30 -1.32
N ILE A 112 0.55 -11.96 -0.46
CA ILE A 112 0.72 -10.96 0.58
C ILE A 112 0.37 -11.54 1.96
N ASP A 113 1.23 -11.31 2.92
CA ASP A 113 0.99 -11.69 4.31
C ASP A 113 -0.08 -10.82 4.96
N ASP A 114 -1.06 -11.45 5.60
CA ASP A 114 -2.22 -10.79 6.19
C ASP A 114 -1.86 -9.87 7.34
N TYR A 115 -0.94 -10.29 8.21
CA TYR A 115 -0.53 -9.56 9.39
C TYR A 115 0.29 -8.31 9.05
N SER A 116 1.31 -8.49 8.21
CA SER A 116 2.33 -7.49 7.96
C SER A 116 2.10 -6.67 6.69
N ARG A 117 1.26 -7.13 5.78
CA ARG A 117 1.14 -6.62 4.40
C ARG A 117 2.40 -6.85 3.57
N PHE A 118 3.31 -7.67 4.05
CA PHE A 118 4.54 -8.02 3.35
C PHE A 118 4.22 -8.80 2.08
N VAL A 119 4.74 -8.34 0.94
CA VAL A 119 4.64 -9.07 -0.33
C VAL A 119 5.67 -10.18 -0.30
N VAL A 120 5.19 -11.39 -0.10
CA VAL A 120 6.00 -12.60 -0.02
C VAL A 120 6.61 -12.94 -1.38
N HIS A 121 5.78 -12.88 -2.43
CA HIS A 121 6.19 -13.11 -3.80
C HIS A 121 5.27 -12.37 -4.78
N ALA A 122 5.83 -11.95 -5.89
CA ALA A 122 5.05 -11.43 -7.02
C ALA A 122 5.79 -11.77 -8.32
N GLU A 123 5.05 -12.17 -9.36
CA GLU A 123 5.63 -12.62 -10.62
C GLU A 123 4.68 -12.38 -11.80
N TYR A 124 5.27 -12.13 -12.98
CA TYR A 124 4.52 -11.99 -14.23
C TYR A 124 4.48 -13.30 -15.00
N PHE A 125 3.33 -13.57 -15.60
CA PHE A 125 3.11 -14.70 -16.50
C PHE A 125 2.36 -14.27 -17.77
N ALA A 126 2.42 -15.08 -18.80
CA ALA A 126 1.67 -14.86 -20.04
C ALA A 126 0.15 -15.05 -19.81
N ASN A 127 -0.25 -15.89 -18.88
CA ASN A 127 -1.65 -16.17 -18.55
C ASN A 127 -1.83 -16.49 -17.06
N ALA A 128 -3.06 -16.31 -16.57
CA ALA A 128 -3.48 -16.68 -15.22
C ALA A 128 -3.97 -18.13 -15.21
N SER A 129 -3.07 -19.07 -14.96
CA SER A 129 -3.38 -20.51 -14.91
C SER A 129 -3.10 -21.10 -13.52
N THR A 130 -3.69 -22.26 -13.24
CA THR A 130 -3.39 -23.02 -12.00
C THR A 130 -1.92 -23.41 -11.94
N GLU A 131 -1.33 -23.83 -13.06
CA GLU A 131 0.09 -24.22 -13.15
C GLU A 131 0.99 -23.06 -12.77
N ASN A 132 0.81 -21.88 -13.37
CA ASN A 132 1.58 -20.68 -13.04
C ASN A 132 1.37 -20.23 -11.59
N THR A 133 0.14 -20.41 -11.05
CA THR A 133 -0.13 -20.17 -9.63
C THR A 133 0.71 -21.08 -8.73
N LEU A 134 0.80 -22.38 -9.06
CA LEU A 134 1.57 -23.36 -8.29
C LEU A 134 3.08 -23.09 -8.37
N ILE A 135 3.59 -22.68 -9.54
CA ILE A 135 4.99 -22.26 -9.69
C ILE A 135 5.30 -21.10 -8.75
N ALA A 136 4.53 -20.01 -8.84
CA ALA A 136 4.74 -18.82 -8.01
C ALA A 136 4.55 -19.12 -6.51
N PHE A 137 3.56 -19.94 -6.14
CA PHE A 137 3.34 -20.32 -4.76
C PHE A 137 4.48 -21.18 -4.19
N THR A 138 5.01 -22.12 -4.98
CA THR A 138 6.16 -22.92 -4.60
C THR A 138 7.40 -22.06 -4.35
N LEU A 139 7.67 -21.06 -5.20
CA LEU A 139 8.77 -20.10 -5.02
C LEU A 139 8.58 -19.27 -3.75
N ALA A 140 7.35 -18.83 -3.47
CA ALA A 140 7.01 -18.11 -2.24
C ALA A 140 7.32 -18.95 -0.99
N ILE A 141 6.83 -20.19 -0.96
CA ILE A 141 7.04 -21.16 0.14
C ILE A 141 8.54 -21.47 0.33
N LYS A 142 9.27 -21.69 -0.75
CA LYS A 142 10.71 -21.97 -0.69
C LYS A 142 11.48 -20.82 -0.02
N LYS A 143 11.06 -19.59 -0.23
CA LYS A 143 11.78 -18.40 0.26
C LYS A 143 11.41 -18.01 1.70
N TYR A 144 10.14 -18.14 2.08
CA TYR A 144 9.63 -17.60 3.35
C TYR A 144 8.95 -18.62 4.26
N GLY A 145 8.97 -19.91 3.89
CA GLY A 145 8.23 -20.96 4.57
C GLY A 145 6.79 -21.04 4.12
N LYS A 146 6.09 -22.13 4.48
CA LYS A 146 4.68 -22.31 4.16
C LYS A 146 3.80 -21.48 5.10
N PRO A 147 2.67 -20.93 4.61
CA PRO A 147 1.67 -20.34 5.50
C PRO A 147 0.79 -21.44 6.13
N ASP A 148 0.13 -21.13 7.25
CA ASP A 148 -0.88 -22.02 7.82
C ASP A 148 -2.14 -22.06 6.94
N ALA A 149 -2.48 -20.91 6.33
CA ALA A 149 -3.62 -20.77 5.44
C ALA A 149 -3.34 -19.87 4.26
N ILE A 150 -4.06 -20.10 3.16
CA ILE A 150 -4.06 -19.21 1.99
C ILE A 150 -5.50 -18.85 1.63
N LEU A 151 -5.75 -17.57 1.39
CA LEU A 151 -7.04 -17.05 0.98
C LEU A 151 -6.98 -16.63 -0.49
N THR A 152 -7.94 -17.14 -1.27
CA THR A 152 -8.11 -16.87 -2.69
C THR A 152 -9.53 -16.38 -2.98
N ASP A 153 -9.75 -15.84 -4.16
CA ASP A 153 -11.09 -15.71 -4.72
C ASP A 153 -11.60 -17.05 -5.26
N ASN A 154 -12.78 -17.02 -5.91
CA ASN A 154 -13.38 -18.21 -6.56
C ASN A 154 -12.96 -18.34 -8.03
N GLY A 155 -11.81 -17.83 -8.42
CA GLY A 155 -11.28 -17.97 -9.77
C GLY A 155 -11.04 -19.44 -10.16
N VAL A 156 -11.14 -19.74 -11.45
CA VAL A 156 -10.98 -21.13 -11.97
C VAL A 156 -9.61 -21.74 -11.61
N GLN A 157 -8.59 -20.92 -11.45
CA GLN A 157 -7.24 -21.33 -11.08
C GLN A 157 -7.13 -21.80 -9.61
N PHE A 158 -8.11 -21.47 -8.76
CA PHE A 158 -8.17 -21.85 -7.35
C PHE A 158 -9.32 -22.81 -7.03
N HIS A 159 -9.86 -23.47 -8.05
CA HIS A 159 -11.07 -24.29 -7.93
C HIS A 159 -10.93 -25.38 -6.86
N ILE A 160 -12.00 -25.58 -6.06
CA ILE A 160 -12.12 -26.69 -5.10
C ILE A 160 -12.04 -28.00 -5.86
N ASN A 161 -11.36 -28.99 -5.29
CA ASN A 161 -11.04 -30.29 -5.90
C ASN A 161 -10.16 -30.20 -7.16
N GLY A 162 -9.54 -29.05 -7.41
CA GLY A 162 -8.56 -28.88 -8.47
C GLY A 162 -7.11 -29.04 -7.97
N PRO A 163 -6.12 -28.92 -8.87
CA PRO A 163 -4.71 -29.12 -8.53
C PRO A 163 -4.19 -28.14 -7.46
N PHE A 164 -4.74 -26.94 -7.36
CA PHE A 164 -4.36 -25.97 -6.32
C PHE A 164 -4.77 -26.43 -4.92
N GLU A 165 -6.03 -26.90 -4.80
CA GLU A 165 -6.54 -27.45 -3.54
C GLU A 165 -5.79 -28.71 -3.12
N GLU A 166 -5.46 -29.59 -4.07
CA GLU A 166 -4.66 -30.79 -3.84
C GLU A 166 -3.24 -30.42 -3.36
N PHE A 167 -2.62 -29.43 -3.99
CA PHE A 167 -1.32 -28.91 -3.55
C PHE A 167 -1.38 -28.39 -2.12
N CYS A 168 -2.40 -27.62 -1.79
CA CYS A 168 -2.59 -27.10 -0.44
C CYS A 168 -2.73 -28.25 0.59
N LYS A 169 -3.55 -29.26 0.29
CA LYS A 169 -3.72 -30.44 1.16
C LYS A 169 -2.43 -31.20 1.36
N ASN A 170 -1.68 -31.47 0.31
CA ASN A 170 -0.41 -32.20 0.36
C ASN A 170 0.66 -31.45 1.15
N ASN A 171 0.57 -30.13 1.25
CA ASN A 171 1.47 -29.28 2.02
C ASN A 171 0.89 -28.86 3.39
N GLU A 172 -0.25 -29.41 3.80
CA GLU A 172 -0.94 -29.06 5.08
C GLU A 172 -1.25 -27.55 5.18
N ILE A 173 -1.63 -26.92 4.08
CA ILE A 173 -2.03 -25.52 4.02
C ILE A 173 -3.55 -25.45 3.95
N HIS A 174 -4.18 -24.71 4.86
CA HIS A 174 -5.63 -24.53 4.83
C HIS A 174 -6.05 -23.57 3.72
N HIS A 175 -6.73 -24.07 2.68
CA HIS A 175 -7.25 -23.25 1.61
C HIS A 175 -8.59 -22.62 2.01
N ILE A 176 -8.66 -21.29 2.01
CA ILE A 176 -9.84 -20.50 2.34
C ILE A 176 -10.34 -19.81 1.08
N LEU A 177 -11.55 -20.12 0.66
CA LEU A 177 -12.20 -19.40 -0.44
C LEU A 177 -12.90 -18.14 0.07
N GLY A 178 -12.66 -17.04 -0.60
CA GLY A 178 -13.37 -15.79 -0.37
C GLY A 178 -14.87 -15.96 -0.58
N ARG A 179 -15.70 -15.42 0.33
CA ARG A 179 -17.16 -15.47 0.17
C ARG A 179 -17.57 -14.61 -1.02
N ILE A 180 -18.42 -15.18 -1.89
CA ILE A 180 -19.07 -14.47 -3.00
C ILE A 180 -19.82 -13.25 -2.41
N HIS A 181 -19.64 -12.08 -3.02
CA HIS A 181 -20.22 -10.80 -2.58
C HIS A 181 -19.73 -10.23 -1.24
N HIS A 182 -18.60 -10.72 -0.67
CA HIS A 182 -17.93 -10.09 0.46
C HIS A 182 -16.58 -9.47 0.06
N PRO A 183 -16.56 -8.25 -0.49
CA PRO A 183 -15.34 -7.59 -1.00
C PRO A 183 -14.29 -7.32 0.09
N GLN A 184 -14.62 -7.53 1.36
CA GLN A 184 -13.70 -7.35 2.47
C GLN A 184 -12.64 -8.46 2.55
N THR A 185 -12.91 -9.63 1.98
CA THR A 185 -12.05 -10.82 2.11
C THR A 185 -10.74 -10.64 1.33
N ASN A 186 -10.80 -10.12 0.09
CA ASN A 186 -9.61 -9.88 -0.76
C ASN A 186 -9.09 -8.43 -0.73
N GLY A 187 -9.69 -7.55 0.08
CA GLY A 187 -9.39 -6.13 0.09
C GLY A 187 -7.92 -5.77 0.39
N LYS A 188 -7.12 -6.67 0.95
CA LYS A 188 -5.69 -6.43 1.23
C LYS A 188 -4.86 -6.58 -0.04
N ILE A 189 -5.06 -7.65 -0.80
CA ILE A 189 -4.36 -7.88 -2.06
C ILE A 189 -4.83 -6.91 -3.16
N GLU A 190 -6.14 -6.64 -3.23
CA GLU A 190 -6.69 -5.62 -4.14
C GLU A 190 -6.07 -4.24 -3.89
N ARG A 191 -5.86 -3.87 -2.63
CA ARG A 191 -5.21 -2.61 -2.26
C ARG A 191 -3.73 -2.60 -2.66
N TRP A 192 -3.05 -3.72 -2.59
CA TRP A 192 -1.68 -3.83 -3.08
C TRP A 192 -1.63 -3.64 -4.59
N PHE A 193 -2.50 -4.31 -5.35
CA PHE A 193 -2.60 -4.09 -6.80
C PHE A 193 -2.94 -2.64 -7.15
N GLY A 194 -3.84 -2.01 -6.37
CA GLY A 194 -4.12 -0.59 -6.52
C GLY A 194 -2.89 0.29 -6.28
N THR A 195 -2.07 -0.05 -5.29
CA THR A 195 -0.80 0.65 -5.02
C THR A 195 0.20 0.42 -6.13
N TYR A 196 0.35 -0.82 -6.61
CA TYR A 196 1.18 -1.15 -7.75
C TYR A 196 0.81 -0.32 -8.98
N LYS A 197 -0.47 -0.31 -9.38
CA LYS A 197 -0.95 0.46 -10.53
C LYS A 197 -0.77 1.98 -10.41
N GLN A 198 -0.66 2.50 -9.20
CA GLN A 198 -0.50 3.94 -8.93
C GLN A 198 0.95 4.38 -8.76
N GLU A 199 1.78 3.54 -8.14
CA GLU A 199 3.10 3.94 -7.69
C GLU A 199 4.25 3.28 -8.49
N PHE A 200 3.95 2.24 -9.31
CA PHE A 200 4.92 1.63 -10.22
C PHE A 200 5.27 2.59 -11.36
N LYS A 201 6.54 2.72 -11.67
CA LYS A 201 7.04 3.60 -12.71
C LYS A 201 7.51 2.76 -13.91
N GLU A 202 6.74 2.81 -14.97
CA GLU A 202 7.10 2.15 -16.22
C GLU A 202 8.42 2.71 -16.76
N GLY A 203 9.32 1.81 -17.17
CA GLY A 203 10.65 2.18 -17.67
C GLY A 203 11.72 2.47 -16.60
N GLU A 204 11.32 2.70 -15.32
CA GLU A 204 12.25 2.92 -14.22
C GLU A 204 12.26 1.74 -13.23
N ASP A 205 11.07 1.20 -12.89
CA ASP A 205 10.94 0.09 -11.96
C ASP A 205 10.93 -1.26 -12.68
N THR A 206 11.59 -2.25 -12.09
CA THR A 206 11.28 -3.67 -12.30
C THR A 206 10.29 -4.12 -11.24
N LEU A 207 9.61 -5.25 -11.43
CA LEU A 207 8.71 -5.79 -10.40
C LEU A 207 9.42 -6.02 -9.07
N ASP A 208 10.65 -6.56 -9.13
CA ASP A 208 11.47 -6.81 -7.93
C ASP A 208 11.85 -5.51 -7.21
N SER A 209 12.25 -4.47 -7.96
CA SER A 209 12.58 -3.17 -7.37
C SER A 209 11.37 -2.54 -6.71
N PHE A 210 10.19 -2.67 -7.32
CA PHE A 210 8.95 -2.17 -6.75
C PHE A 210 8.51 -2.94 -5.51
N VAL A 211 8.58 -4.29 -5.52
CA VAL A 211 8.29 -5.13 -4.35
C VAL A 211 9.24 -4.79 -3.21
N LYS A 212 10.53 -4.61 -3.50
CA LYS A 212 11.53 -4.18 -2.50
C LYS A 212 11.18 -2.82 -1.92
N TYR A 213 10.89 -1.82 -2.76
CA TYR A 213 10.43 -0.50 -2.31
C TYR A 213 9.18 -0.61 -1.42
N TYR A 214 8.17 -1.38 -1.85
CA TYR A 214 6.94 -1.57 -1.11
C TYR A 214 7.17 -2.20 0.26
N ASN A 215 8.01 -3.23 0.34
CA ASN A 215 8.29 -3.96 1.56
C ASN A 215 9.18 -3.19 2.53
N GLU A 216 10.21 -2.49 2.03
CA GLU A 216 11.28 -1.93 2.86
C GLU A 216 11.15 -0.42 3.12
N LYS A 217 10.52 0.32 2.22
CA LYS A 217 10.50 1.79 2.26
C LYS A 217 9.11 2.39 2.44
N ARG A 218 8.09 1.71 1.91
CA ARG A 218 6.74 2.25 1.90
C ARG A 218 6.07 2.12 3.27
N LEU A 219 5.67 3.26 3.85
CA LEU A 219 4.94 3.29 5.11
C LEU A 219 3.46 2.93 4.90
N HIS A 220 2.91 2.12 5.78
CA HIS A 220 1.55 1.60 5.71
C HIS A 220 0.67 2.09 6.86
N GLN A 221 -0.35 2.89 6.56
CA GLN A 221 -1.32 3.35 7.57
C GLN A 221 -2.01 2.19 8.30
N GLY A 222 -2.34 1.11 7.58
CA GLY A 222 -3.04 -0.06 8.16
C GLY A 222 -2.24 -0.83 9.20
N ILE A 223 -0.92 -0.64 9.27
CA ILE A 223 0.00 -1.25 10.23
C ILE A 223 0.78 -0.17 11.02
N ASN A 224 0.09 0.92 11.38
CA ASN A 224 0.61 2.02 12.20
C ASN A 224 1.87 2.68 11.60
N TYR A 225 1.90 2.85 10.27
CA TYR A 225 3.00 3.46 9.53
C TYR A 225 4.35 2.74 9.65
N ALA A 226 4.36 1.48 10.08
CA ALA A 226 5.52 0.62 9.89
C ALA A 226 5.68 0.26 8.41
N THR A 227 6.88 -0.13 7.99
CA THR A 227 7.05 -0.81 6.71
C THR A 227 6.61 -2.28 6.83
N PRO A 228 6.15 -2.91 5.73
CA PRO A 228 5.78 -4.32 5.75
C PRO A 228 6.86 -5.23 6.33
N ILE A 229 8.14 -5.02 5.97
CA ILE A 229 9.24 -5.84 6.46
C ILE A 229 9.50 -5.65 7.96
N GLN A 230 9.39 -4.42 8.48
CA GLN A 230 9.50 -4.16 9.92
C GLN A 230 8.43 -4.91 10.70
N ARG A 231 7.18 -4.86 10.22
CA ARG A 231 6.06 -5.55 10.84
C ARG A 231 6.21 -7.08 10.74
N TYR A 232 6.63 -7.61 9.58
CA TYR A 232 6.87 -9.03 9.37
C TYR A 232 7.94 -9.56 10.32
N ASN A 233 9.10 -8.92 10.36
CA ASN A 233 10.21 -9.35 11.22
C ASN A 233 9.87 -9.23 12.72
N SER A 234 9.15 -8.20 13.15
CA SER A 234 8.72 -8.07 14.54
C SER A 234 7.81 -9.22 14.98
N GLY A 235 6.92 -9.68 14.09
CA GLY A 235 6.05 -10.83 14.36
C GLY A 235 6.81 -12.16 14.38
N ILE A 236 7.75 -12.39 13.46
CA ILE A 236 8.60 -13.60 13.46
C ILE A 236 9.45 -13.69 14.74
N ASN A 237 9.99 -12.54 15.19
CA ASN A 237 10.79 -12.52 16.44
C ASN A 237 9.95 -12.73 17.70
N ALA A 238 8.66 -12.45 17.66
CA ALA A 238 7.75 -12.69 18.80
C ALA A 238 7.36 -14.18 18.96
N VAL A 239 7.60 -15.01 17.94
CA VAL A 239 7.28 -16.45 17.94
C VAL A 239 8.50 -17.30 18.31
N LYS A 240 9.71 -16.76 18.21
CA LYS A 240 10.96 -17.38 18.65
C LYS A 240 11.17 -17.19 20.15
#